data_c6691fab22a894045e6553816afba160
#
_entry.id   c6691fab22a894045e6553816afba160
#
_cell.length_a   1.000
_cell.length_b   1.000
_cell.length_c   1.000
_cell.angle_alpha   90.00
_cell.angle_beta   90.00
_cell.angle_gamma   90.00
#
_symmetry.space_group_name_H-M   'P 1'
#
loop_
_entity.id
_entity.type
_entity.pdbx_description
1 polymer ?
#
loop_
_entity_poly.entity_id
_entity_poly.type
_entity_poly.pdbx_seq_one_letter_code
_entity_poly.pdbx_strand_id
1 'polypeptide(L)'
;MTRHFGALIPSTNTTCEIEYSHLLPPEYQAHYGRMMSSSPTKSPFSSPLDADLDYQAKLLGTAKVEMVMLVQTSASLHSAGYDAEVTKRMEAASGVAALTSATAITRAIKALKAKKVALVSPY
;
A
#
# COMPACT_ATOMS: atom_id res chain seq x y z
N MET A 1 -9.65 21.85 -2.57
CA MET A 1 -10.40 20.63 -2.92
C MET A 1 -9.66 19.44 -2.31
N THR A 2 -10.34 18.61 -1.55
CA THR A 2 -9.68 17.44 -0.90
C THR A 2 -9.37 16.37 -1.95
N ARG A 3 -8.17 15.82 -1.89
CA ARG A 3 -7.72 14.71 -2.73
C ARG A 3 -7.88 13.40 -1.96
N HIS A 4 -8.50 12.43 -2.56
CA HIS A 4 -8.83 11.16 -1.92
C HIS A 4 -7.96 10.03 -2.46
N PHE A 5 -7.40 9.21 -1.57
CA PHE A 5 -6.69 7.99 -1.99
C PHE A 5 -7.08 6.81 -1.13
N GLY A 6 -6.96 5.62 -1.69
CA GLY A 6 -7.20 4.37 -1.00
C GLY A 6 -5.92 3.78 -0.44
N ALA A 7 -5.95 3.31 0.79
CA ALA A 7 -4.87 2.59 1.45
C ALA A 7 -5.33 1.18 1.82
N LEU A 8 -4.73 0.18 1.19
CA LEU A 8 -4.91 -1.23 1.53
C LEU A 8 -3.93 -1.59 2.63
N ILE A 9 -4.43 -1.91 3.81
CA ILE A 9 -3.64 -2.22 5.00
C ILE A 9 -3.93 -3.63 5.49
N PRO A 10 -2.95 -4.32 6.12
CA PRO A 10 -3.22 -5.58 6.81
C PRO A 10 -4.29 -5.40 7.89
N SER A 11 -5.17 -6.39 8.05
CA SER A 11 -6.24 -6.34 9.07
C SER A 11 -5.72 -6.15 10.49
N THR A 12 -4.49 -6.57 10.74
CA THR A 12 -3.80 -6.46 12.03
C THR A 12 -3.09 -5.12 12.25
N ASN A 13 -3.02 -4.26 11.22
CA ASN A 13 -2.36 -2.96 11.35
C ASN A 13 -3.23 -2.02 12.20
N THR A 14 -2.63 -1.42 13.23
CA THR A 14 -3.31 -0.51 14.17
C THR A 14 -2.68 0.89 14.20
N THR A 15 -1.66 1.15 13.37
CA THR A 15 -0.89 2.40 13.42
C THR A 15 -1.07 3.28 12.19
N CYS A 16 -1.24 2.69 11.02
CA CYS A 16 -1.25 3.41 9.75
C CYS A 16 -2.33 4.51 9.70
N GLU A 17 -3.53 4.23 10.20
CA GLU A 17 -4.65 5.18 10.19
C GLU A 17 -4.34 6.43 11.02
N ILE A 18 -3.81 6.23 12.23
CA ILE A 18 -3.45 7.35 13.10
C ILE A 18 -2.23 8.12 12.57
N GLU A 19 -1.22 7.41 12.04
CA GLU A 19 -0.05 8.05 11.44
C GLU A 19 -0.45 8.93 10.25
N TYR A 20 -1.29 8.43 9.36
CA TYR A 20 -1.78 9.20 8.22
C TYR A 20 -2.62 10.39 8.65
N SER A 21 -3.46 10.23 9.69
CA SER A 21 -4.26 11.36 10.20
C SER A 21 -3.40 12.52 10.75
N HIS A 22 -2.21 12.21 11.23
CA HIS A 22 -1.28 13.22 11.77
C HIS A 22 -0.29 13.77 10.74
N LEU A 23 0.09 12.97 9.75
CA LEU A 23 1.18 13.29 8.83
C LEU A 23 0.71 13.80 7.47
N LEU A 24 -0.51 13.47 7.06
CA LEU A 24 -1.02 13.93 5.78
C LEU A 24 -1.29 15.44 5.80
N PRO A 25 -0.90 16.13 4.74
CA PRO A 25 -1.35 17.50 4.53
C PRO A 25 -2.88 17.57 4.47
N PRO A 26 -3.51 18.67 4.92
CA PRO A 26 -4.97 18.76 5.10
C PRO A 26 -5.78 18.60 3.81
N GLU A 27 -5.14 18.77 2.66
CA GLU A 27 -5.75 18.53 1.35
C GLU A 27 -5.85 17.06 0.96
N TYR A 28 -5.25 16.13 1.71
CA TYR A 28 -5.31 14.69 1.44
C TYR A 28 -6.16 13.96 2.46
N GLN A 29 -6.95 13.01 1.98
CA GLN A 29 -7.73 12.10 2.82
C GLN A 29 -7.50 10.65 2.40
N ALA A 30 -7.10 9.82 3.36
CA ALA A 30 -6.98 8.38 3.17
C ALA A 30 -8.32 7.68 3.43
N HIS A 31 -8.63 6.70 2.60
CA HIS A 31 -9.73 5.74 2.78
C HIS A 31 -9.12 4.34 2.90
N TYR A 32 -9.57 3.55 3.86
CA TYR A 32 -8.88 2.32 4.22
C TYR A 32 -9.68 1.09 3.80
N GLY A 33 -8.99 0.15 3.13
CA GLY A 33 -9.42 -1.22 2.95
C GLY A 33 -8.55 -2.15 3.80
N ARG A 34 -9.17 -2.96 4.67
CA ARG A 34 -8.45 -3.91 5.48
C ARG A 34 -8.43 -5.28 4.83
N MET A 35 -7.24 -5.83 4.66
CA MET A 35 -7.03 -7.14 4.06
C MET A 35 -6.79 -8.17 5.16
N MET A 36 -7.56 -9.24 5.12
CA MET A 36 -7.37 -10.34 6.07
C MET A 36 -6.10 -11.10 5.71
N SER A 37 -5.19 -11.21 6.65
CA SER A 37 -4.04 -12.10 6.54
C SER A 37 -4.54 -13.54 6.68
N SER A 38 -4.67 -14.25 5.56
CA SER A 38 -5.41 -15.50 5.48
C SER A 38 -4.66 -16.73 5.99
N SER A 39 -3.43 -16.58 6.44
CA SER A 39 -2.68 -17.71 7.02
C SER A 39 -1.60 -17.24 7.96
N PRO A 40 -1.37 -17.94 9.07
CA PRO A 40 -0.09 -17.89 9.73
C PRO A 40 0.93 -18.41 8.70
N THR A 41 1.59 -17.50 8.06
CA THR A 41 2.61 -17.83 7.08
C THR A 41 3.74 -18.53 7.78
N LYS A 42 4.19 -19.65 7.24
CA LYS A 42 5.35 -20.39 7.74
C LYS A 42 6.65 -19.60 7.62
N SER A 43 6.61 -18.47 6.96
CA SER A 43 7.72 -17.54 6.79
C SER A 43 7.28 -16.12 7.12
N PRO A 44 8.02 -15.38 7.97
CA PRO A 44 7.72 -13.98 8.26
C PRO A 44 7.81 -13.06 7.02
N PHE A 45 8.35 -13.57 5.92
CA PHE A 45 8.50 -12.85 4.65
C PHE A 45 7.50 -13.26 3.58
N SER A 46 6.59 -14.19 3.87
CA SER A 46 5.52 -14.49 2.93
C SER A 46 4.46 -13.42 3.03
N SER A 47 4.32 -12.63 1.98
CA SER A 47 3.10 -11.86 1.81
C SER A 47 2.00 -12.83 1.41
N PRO A 48 0.92 -12.95 2.17
CA PRO A 48 -0.28 -13.49 1.61
C PRO A 48 -0.70 -12.53 0.49
N LEU A 49 -0.66 -12.97 -0.76
CA LEU A 49 -1.46 -12.38 -1.81
C LEU A 49 -2.91 -12.59 -1.35
N ASP A 50 -3.41 -11.63 -0.63
CA ASP A 50 -4.68 -11.75 0.05
C ASP A 50 -5.78 -11.96 -0.97
N ALA A 51 -6.58 -12.95 -0.75
CA ALA A 51 -7.81 -13.14 -1.51
C ALA A 51 -8.67 -11.85 -1.49
N ASP A 52 -8.49 -11.05 -0.46
CA ASP A 52 -9.21 -9.78 -0.27
C ASP A 52 -8.64 -8.61 -1.07
N LEU A 53 -7.42 -8.69 -1.62
CA LEU A 53 -6.77 -7.55 -2.29
C LEU A 53 -7.67 -6.94 -3.37
N ASP A 54 -8.12 -7.77 -4.30
CA ASP A 54 -8.92 -7.32 -5.44
C ASP A 54 -10.27 -6.78 -4.98
N TYR A 55 -10.90 -7.44 -4.02
CA TYR A 55 -12.17 -7.00 -3.46
C TYR A 55 -12.07 -5.65 -2.76
N GLN A 56 -11.08 -5.48 -1.90
CA GLN A 56 -10.86 -4.23 -1.17
C GLN A 56 -10.45 -3.09 -2.11
N ALA A 57 -9.60 -3.36 -3.12
CA ALA A 57 -9.26 -2.40 -4.14
C ALA A 57 -10.50 -1.94 -4.93
N LYS A 58 -11.37 -2.88 -5.29
CA LYS A 58 -12.64 -2.57 -5.96
C LYS A 58 -13.53 -1.67 -5.10
N LEU A 59 -13.67 -1.94 -3.80
CA LEU A 59 -14.45 -1.09 -2.89
C LEU A 59 -13.90 0.32 -2.84
N LEU A 60 -12.58 0.50 -2.75
CA LEU A 60 -11.94 1.81 -2.78
C LEU A 60 -12.19 2.52 -4.12
N GLY A 61 -12.18 1.80 -5.23
CA GLY A 61 -12.55 2.35 -6.54
C GLY A 61 -13.98 2.90 -6.57
N THR A 62 -14.95 2.23 -5.93
CA THR A 62 -16.33 2.73 -5.83
C THR A 62 -16.43 4.01 -4.99
N ALA A 63 -15.50 4.24 -4.05
CA ALA A 63 -15.41 5.48 -3.30
C ALA A 63 -14.80 6.64 -4.12
N LYS A 64 -14.49 6.40 -5.40
CA LYS A 64 -13.93 7.39 -6.34
C LYS A 64 -12.63 8.03 -5.84
N VAL A 65 -11.76 7.22 -5.24
CA VAL A 65 -10.41 7.65 -4.90
C VAL A 65 -9.59 7.90 -6.17
N GLU A 66 -8.59 8.77 -6.09
CA GLU A 66 -7.72 9.09 -7.23
C GLU A 66 -6.67 8.00 -7.50
N MET A 67 -6.32 7.24 -6.47
CA MET A 67 -5.37 6.13 -6.55
C MET A 67 -5.54 5.15 -5.40
N VAL A 68 -5.00 3.95 -5.55
CA VAL A 68 -4.94 2.94 -4.49
C VAL A 68 -3.49 2.59 -4.18
N MET A 69 -3.15 2.45 -2.90
CA MET A 69 -1.81 2.08 -2.46
C MET A 69 -1.86 0.85 -1.55
N LEU A 70 -1.00 -0.14 -1.82
CA LEU A 70 -0.74 -1.23 -0.88
C LEU A 70 0.23 -0.76 0.19
N VAL A 71 -0.26 -0.60 1.41
CA VAL A 71 0.52 -0.13 2.57
C VAL A 71 1.00 -1.31 3.40
N GLN A 72 1.87 -2.10 2.79
CA GLN A 72 2.54 -3.25 3.40
C GLN A 72 3.95 -3.39 2.81
N THR A 73 4.90 -2.68 3.37
CA THR A 73 6.26 -2.58 2.81
C THR A 73 6.95 -3.94 2.72
N SER A 74 6.80 -4.80 3.74
CA SER A 74 7.40 -6.14 3.75
C SER A 74 6.86 -7.07 2.67
N ALA A 75 5.68 -6.81 2.12
CA ALA A 75 5.13 -7.61 1.03
C ALA A 75 6.03 -7.60 -0.22
N SER A 76 6.69 -6.47 -0.48
CA SER A 76 7.59 -6.32 -1.62
C SER A 76 8.85 -7.18 -1.52
N LEU A 77 9.13 -7.76 -0.35
CA LEU A 77 10.21 -8.72 -0.15
C LEU A 77 9.86 -10.15 -0.57
N HIS A 78 8.58 -10.40 -0.89
CA HIS A 78 8.06 -11.74 -1.20
C HIS A 78 8.74 -12.36 -2.44
N SER A 79 8.81 -11.61 -3.53
CA SER A 79 9.45 -12.07 -4.76
C SER A 79 9.83 -10.92 -5.68
N ALA A 80 10.80 -11.18 -6.57
CA ALA A 80 11.08 -10.28 -7.66
C ALA A 80 9.83 -10.14 -8.55
N GLY A 81 9.40 -8.89 -8.82
CA GLY A 81 8.20 -8.62 -9.63
C GLY A 81 6.89 -8.53 -8.85
N TYR A 82 6.87 -8.83 -7.55
CA TYR A 82 5.68 -8.72 -6.71
C TYR A 82 4.99 -7.36 -6.85
N ASP A 83 5.74 -6.27 -6.74
CA ASP A 83 5.17 -4.92 -6.82
C ASP A 83 4.47 -4.65 -8.16
N ALA A 84 5.04 -5.13 -9.26
CA ALA A 84 4.44 -4.96 -10.58
C ALA A 84 3.15 -5.76 -10.72
N GLU A 85 3.13 -7.00 -10.24
CA GLU A 85 1.97 -7.87 -10.27
C GLU A 85 0.82 -7.32 -9.43
N VAL A 86 1.10 -6.99 -8.17
CA VAL A 86 0.06 -6.49 -7.25
C VAL A 86 -0.47 -5.13 -7.67
N THR A 87 0.38 -4.25 -8.21
CA THR A 87 -0.05 -2.96 -8.78
C THR A 87 -1.04 -3.18 -9.91
N LYS A 88 -0.73 -4.05 -10.86
CA LYS A 88 -1.62 -4.38 -11.98
C LYS A 88 -2.97 -4.94 -11.51
N ARG A 89 -2.97 -5.79 -10.50
CA ARG A 89 -4.21 -6.32 -9.90
C ARG A 89 -5.06 -5.22 -9.28
N MET A 90 -4.44 -4.34 -8.48
CA MET A 90 -5.15 -3.22 -7.86
C MET A 90 -5.73 -2.27 -8.90
N GLU A 91 -4.99 -1.94 -9.95
CA GLU A 91 -5.47 -1.10 -11.07
C GLU A 91 -6.66 -1.74 -11.78
N ALA A 92 -6.57 -3.03 -12.08
CA ALA A 92 -7.67 -3.76 -12.73
C ALA A 92 -8.93 -3.81 -11.86
N ALA A 93 -8.78 -3.96 -10.55
CA ALA A 93 -9.91 -4.07 -9.62
C ALA A 93 -10.54 -2.72 -9.28
N SER A 94 -9.71 -1.68 -9.05
CA SER A 94 -10.17 -0.35 -8.61
C SER A 94 -10.57 0.58 -9.77
N GLY A 95 -10.01 0.37 -10.96
CA GLY A 95 -10.17 1.26 -12.11
C GLY A 95 -9.37 2.56 -12.01
N VAL A 96 -8.45 2.68 -11.06
CA VAL A 96 -7.61 3.86 -10.87
C VAL A 96 -6.13 3.45 -10.75
N ALA A 97 -5.22 4.41 -10.85
CA ALA A 97 -3.79 4.16 -10.68
C ALA A 97 -3.49 3.52 -9.32
N ALA A 98 -2.50 2.64 -9.29
CA ALA A 98 -2.09 2.01 -8.05
C ALA A 98 -0.56 1.97 -7.88
N LEU A 99 -0.11 1.75 -6.65
CA LEU A 99 1.29 1.53 -6.33
C LEU A 99 1.45 0.82 -4.98
N THR A 100 2.65 0.33 -4.70
CA THR A 100 3.02 -0.21 -3.39
C THR A 100 3.81 0.82 -2.59
N SER A 101 3.86 0.65 -1.26
CA SER A 101 4.73 1.46 -0.39
C SER A 101 6.19 1.43 -0.83
N ALA A 102 6.72 0.27 -1.22
CA ALA A 102 8.11 0.14 -1.67
C ALA A 102 8.36 0.94 -2.95
N THR A 103 7.43 0.89 -3.90
CA THR A 103 7.50 1.72 -5.11
C THR A 103 7.43 3.21 -4.77
N ALA A 104 6.55 3.60 -3.84
CA ALA A 104 6.42 4.99 -3.39
C ALA A 104 7.73 5.50 -2.74
N ILE A 105 8.33 4.72 -1.84
CA ILE A 105 9.61 5.04 -1.20
C ILE A 105 10.70 5.20 -2.26
N THR A 106 10.80 4.27 -3.21
CA THR A 106 11.79 4.33 -4.28
C THR A 106 11.63 5.58 -5.15
N ARG A 107 10.39 5.94 -5.48
CA ARG A 107 10.09 7.17 -6.23
C ARG A 107 10.46 8.43 -5.43
N ALA A 108 10.16 8.46 -4.13
CA ALA A 108 10.50 9.57 -3.26
C ALA A 108 12.02 9.78 -3.17
N ILE A 109 12.81 8.71 -2.96
CA ILE A 109 14.28 8.77 -2.95
C ILE A 109 14.82 9.36 -4.27
N LYS A 110 14.27 8.90 -5.40
CA LYS A 110 14.66 9.41 -6.72
C LYS A 110 14.29 10.88 -6.91
N ALA A 111 13.09 11.28 -6.50
CA ALA A 111 12.61 12.67 -6.61
C ALA A 111 13.49 13.63 -5.78
N LEU A 112 13.93 13.19 -4.60
CA LEU A 112 14.86 13.93 -3.74
C LEU A 112 16.30 13.93 -4.27
N LYS A 113 16.60 13.17 -5.33
CA LYS A 113 17.96 12.98 -5.86
C LYS A 113 18.96 12.51 -4.78
N ALA A 114 18.46 11.77 -3.79
CA ALA A 114 19.26 11.29 -2.68
C ALA A 114 20.31 10.28 -3.18
N LYS A 115 21.58 10.53 -2.90
CA LYS A 115 22.71 9.67 -3.27
C LYS A 115 23.18 8.77 -2.13
N LYS A 116 22.82 9.13 -0.91
CA LYS A 116 23.13 8.37 0.30
C LYS A 116 21.87 8.34 1.16
N VAL A 117 21.50 7.19 1.64
CA VAL A 117 20.35 6.98 2.53
C VAL A 117 20.80 6.13 3.72
N ALA A 118 20.25 6.41 4.89
CA ALA A 118 20.34 5.51 6.02
C ALA A 118 19.07 4.67 6.07
N LEU A 119 19.22 3.36 6.21
CA LEU A 119 18.09 2.45 6.36
C LEU A 119 17.98 2.03 7.82
N VAL A 120 16.82 2.29 8.41
CA VAL A 120 16.44 1.75 9.72
C VAL A 120 15.25 0.83 9.49
N SER A 121 15.38 -0.43 9.89
CA SER A 121 14.37 -1.45 9.63
C SER A 121 14.28 -2.41 10.82
N PRO A 122 13.10 -2.89 11.18
CA PRO A 122 12.92 -3.95 12.17
C PRO A 122 13.19 -5.36 11.61
N TYR A 123 13.50 -5.51 10.32
CA TYR A 123 13.74 -6.78 9.62
C TYR A 123 15.21 -7.09 9.44
#